data_22e71fb61e156f812042302b170e11dc
#
_entry.id   22e71fb61e156f812042302b170e11dc
#
_cell.length_a   1.000
_cell.length_b   1.000
_cell.length_c   1.000
_cell.angle_alpha   90.00
_cell.angle_beta   90.00
_cell.angle_gamma   90.00
#
_symmetry.space_group_name_H-M   'P 1'
#
loop_
_entity.id
_entity.type
_entity.pdbx_description
1 polymer ?
#
loop_
_entity_poly.entity_id
_entity_poly.type
_entity_poly.pdbx_seq_one_letter_code
_entity_poly.pdbx_strand_id
1 'polypeptide(L)'
;MESLISALALHGYSILFAAIFLEAIGLPVPAALALLIAGAASARGSIHGSYALGGSLLTMLAGDTAMFLMGRYTGWWLLGILCRISLNPESCILRSADSFYRRGRTLLVMAKFIPGINTMAPPLAGCMNMRLLSFLGLDLAGAALYIVAFFGIGFVFSDALEAVTRGYQLFGRITGWIVVALGAGYAAFQVWLWIRERTKAVVPFAIPTEAANAIASGARIYDVRSHGYFDPKAKRIRGSRRLNPNAIHRSNEEFPVGQVAYLYCTCVREATSVRVARELQQKGIRVAVIRGGLRGWTKAGLPVEAVPAEEIAALPVFG
;
A
#
# COMPACT_ATOMS: atom_id res chain seq x y z
N MET A 1 -29.43 -14.82 -18.03
CA MET A 1 -28.35 -15.70 -17.53
C MET A 1 -27.75 -16.51 -18.66
N GLU A 2 -28.54 -17.07 -19.59
CA GLU A 2 -28.02 -17.72 -20.81
C GLU A 2 -27.16 -16.80 -21.68
N SER A 3 -27.47 -15.52 -21.74
CA SER A 3 -26.66 -14.52 -22.45
C SER A 3 -25.29 -14.27 -21.81
N LEU A 4 -25.15 -14.40 -20.50
CA LEU A 4 -23.89 -14.30 -19.79
C LEU A 4 -23.04 -15.57 -19.98
N ILE A 5 -23.68 -16.73 -19.97
CA ILE A 5 -23.01 -18.03 -20.19
C ILE A 5 -22.54 -18.12 -21.64
N SER A 6 -23.32 -17.67 -22.61
CA SER A 6 -22.93 -17.62 -24.03
C SER A 6 -21.87 -16.56 -24.31
N ALA A 7 -21.91 -15.41 -23.63
CA ALA A 7 -20.84 -14.42 -23.70
C ALA A 7 -19.54 -14.92 -23.05
N LEU A 8 -19.62 -15.68 -21.95
CA LEU A 8 -18.45 -16.34 -21.35
C LEU A 8 -17.86 -17.43 -22.25
N ALA A 9 -18.69 -18.19 -22.98
CA ALA A 9 -18.19 -19.21 -23.91
C ALA A 9 -17.49 -18.58 -25.11
N LEU A 10 -17.96 -17.43 -25.61
CA LEU A 10 -17.36 -16.74 -26.75
C LEU A 10 -16.19 -15.81 -26.36
N HIS A 11 -16.23 -15.21 -25.17
CA HIS A 11 -15.27 -14.22 -24.71
C HIS A 11 -14.66 -14.54 -23.33
N GLY A 12 -14.78 -15.76 -22.84
CA GLY A 12 -14.40 -16.15 -21.48
C GLY A 12 -12.95 -15.81 -21.11
N TYR A 13 -12.03 -16.04 -22.02
CA TYR A 13 -10.64 -15.66 -21.81
C TYR A 13 -10.44 -14.16 -21.76
N SER A 14 -11.09 -13.40 -22.64
CA SER A 14 -10.96 -11.94 -22.68
C SER A 14 -11.50 -11.28 -21.42
N ILE A 15 -12.64 -11.76 -20.90
CA ILE A 15 -13.23 -11.27 -19.65
C ILE A 15 -12.33 -11.64 -18.47
N LEU A 16 -11.83 -12.88 -18.41
CA LEU A 16 -10.93 -13.33 -17.36
C LEU A 16 -9.65 -12.49 -17.32
N PHE A 17 -8.98 -12.34 -18.46
CA PHE A 17 -7.73 -11.58 -18.54
C PHE A 17 -7.94 -10.09 -18.29
N ALA A 18 -9.03 -9.51 -18.80
CA ALA A 18 -9.37 -8.12 -18.51
C ALA A 18 -9.62 -7.90 -17.02
N ALA A 19 -10.37 -8.78 -16.33
CA ALA A 19 -10.62 -8.67 -14.90
C ALA A 19 -9.32 -8.73 -14.08
N ILE A 20 -8.42 -9.68 -14.42
CA ILE A 20 -7.12 -9.84 -13.76
C ILE A 20 -6.24 -8.62 -13.99
N PHE A 21 -6.18 -8.12 -15.22
CA PHE A 21 -5.38 -6.95 -15.56
C PHE A 21 -5.87 -5.69 -14.82
N LEU A 22 -7.19 -5.48 -14.81
CA LEU A 22 -7.79 -4.34 -14.14
C LEU A 22 -7.55 -4.37 -12.62
N GLU A 23 -7.66 -5.55 -11.98
CA GLU A 23 -7.29 -5.70 -10.58
C GLU A 23 -5.81 -5.42 -10.34
N ALA A 24 -4.90 -5.94 -11.19
CA ALA A 24 -3.46 -5.76 -11.06
C ALA A 24 -3.05 -4.27 -11.17
N ILE A 25 -3.71 -3.48 -12.01
CA ILE A 25 -3.46 -2.02 -12.11
C ILE A 25 -4.16 -1.19 -11.02
N GLY A 26 -4.88 -1.84 -10.08
CA GLY A 26 -5.43 -1.18 -8.91
C GLY A 26 -6.92 -0.83 -8.97
N LEU A 27 -7.65 -1.29 -9.99
CA LEU A 27 -9.10 -1.13 -10.03
C LEU A 27 -9.78 -2.17 -9.12
N PRO A 28 -10.88 -1.82 -8.44
CA PRO A 28 -11.58 -2.71 -7.52
C PRO A 28 -12.42 -3.77 -8.26
N VAL A 29 -11.77 -4.58 -9.09
CA VAL A 29 -12.39 -5.69 -9.81
C VAL A 29 -12.04 -6.99 -9.08
N PRO A 30 -13.02 -7.85 -8.75
CA PRO A 30 -12.76 -9.09 -8.02
C PRO A 30 -12.26 -10.20 -8.95
N ALA A 31 -10.97 -10.21 -9.32
CA ALA A 31 -10.38 -11.24 -10.18
C ALA A 31 -10.47 -12.65 -9.56
N ALA A 32 -10.53 -12.76 -8.22
CA ALA A 32 -10.79 -14.03 -7.55
C ALA A 32 -12.09 -14.69 -8.03
N LEU A 33 -13.16 -13.90 -8.21
CA LEU A 33 -14.42 -14.42 -8.75
C LEU A 33 -14.29 -14.86 -10.20
N ALA A 34 -13.57 -14.10 -11.02
CA ALA A 34 -13.32 -14.49 -12.42
C ALA A 34 -12.52 -15.80 -12.50
N LEU A 35 -11.53 -16.00 -11.62
CA LEU A 35 -10.75 -17.23 -11.52
C LEU A 35 -11.60 -18.42 -11.04
N LEU A 36 -12.48 -18.23 -10.05
CA LEU A 36 -13.42 -19.27 -9.60
C LEU A 36 -14.35 -19.72 -10.73
N ILE A 37 -14.92 -18.75 -11.47
CA ILE A 37 -15.81 -19.03 -12.61
C ILE A 37 -15.03 -19.74 -13.73
N ALA A 38 -13.81 -19.30 -14.02
CA ALA A 38 -12.97 -19.94 -15.02
C ALA A 38 -12.59 -21.36 -14.62
N GLY A 39 -12.29 -21.62 -13.34
CA GLY A 39 -12.05 -22.96 -12.82
C GLY A 39 -13.24 -23.88 -13.02
N ALA A 40 -14.44 -23.44 -12.67
CA ALA A 40 -15.68 -24.19 -12.86
C ALA A 40 -16.01 -24.42 -14.35
N ALA A 41 -15.79 -23.42 -15.21
CA ALA A 41 -15.95 -23.56 -16.66
C ALA A 41 -14.97 -24.55 -17.26
N SER A 42 -13.74 -24.59 -16.74
CA SER A 42 -12.71 -25.56 -17.15
C SER A 42 -13.07 -26.99 -16.74
N ALA A 43 -13.62 -27.20 -15.53
CA ALA A 43 -14.09 -28.52 -15.08
C ALA A 43 -15.18 -29.11 -16.00
N ARG A 44 -15.97 -28.23 -16.62
CA ARG A 44 -17.03 -28.61 -17.59
C ARG A 44 -16.58 -28.68 -19.02
N GLY A 45 -15.29 -28.50 -19.29
CA GLY A 45 -14.74 -28.52 -20.63
C GLY A 45 -15.09 -27.31 -21.51
N SER A 46 -15.72 -26.24 -20.94
CA SER A 46 -16.07 -25.03 -21.69
C SER A 46 -14.85 -24.18 -22.06
N ILE A 47 -13.79 -24.24 -21.27
CA ILE A 47 -12.51 -23.59 -21.55
C ILE A 47 -11.33 -24.53 -21.22
N HIS A 48 -10.21 -24.35 -21.91
CA HIS A 48 -9.00 -25.08 -21.60
C HIS A 48 -8.28 -24.49 -20.40
N GLY A 49 -8.17 -25.27 -19.29
CA GLY A 49 -7.58 -24.82 -18.03
C GLY A 49 -6.14 -24.35 -18.15
N SER A 50 -5.32 -25.01 -18.98
CA SER A 50 -3.93 -24.63 -19.21
C SER A 50 -3.78 -23.24 -19.83
N TYR A 51 -4.61 -22.89 -20.81
CA TYR A 51 -4.62 -21.53 -21.39
C TYR A 51 -5.14 -20.50 -20.40
N ALA A 52 -6.17 -20.84 -19.63
CA ALA A 52 -6.70 -19.94 -18.59
C ALA A 52 -5.65 -19.67 -17.51
N LEU A 53 -4.97 -20.70 -17.00
CA LEU A 53 -3.93 -20.55 -15.96
C LEU A 53 -2.72 -19.78 -16.48
N GLY A 54 -2.17 -20.19 -17.65
CA GLY A 54 -0.99 -19.54 -18.23
C GLY A 54 -1.25 -18.09 -18.61
N GLY A 55 -2.38 -17.82 -19.29
CA GLY A 55 -2.77 -16.48 -19.68
C GLY A 55 -3.06 -15.57 -18.47
N SER A 56 -3.72 -16.09 -17.42
CA SER A 56 -3.96 -15.37 -16.18
C SER A 56 -2.65 -14.97 -15.50
N LEU A 57 -1.68 -15.89 -15.45
CA LEU A 57 -0.38 -15.63 -14.84
C LEU A 57 0.39 -14.56 -15.61
N LEU A 58 0.45 -14.64 -16.92
CA LEU A 58 1.11 -13.65 -17.77
C LEU A 58 0.45 -12.28 -17.64
N THR A 59 -0.87 -12.23 -17.64
CA THR A 59 -1.64 -10.99 -17.52
C THR A 59 -1.43 -10.31 -16.16
N MET A 60 -1.44 -11.10 -15.08
CA MET A 60 -1.19 -10.59 -13.73
C MET A 60 0.22 -10.03 -13.61
N LEU A 61 1.24 -10.80 -14.05
CA LEU A 61 2.63 -10.36 -14.04
C LEU A 61 2.85 -9.09 -14.88
N ALA A 62 2.18 -8.96 -16.02
CA ALA A 62 2.27 -7.77 -16.86
C ALA A 62 1.71 -6.54 -16.15
N GLY A 63 0.53 -6.66 -15.53
CA GLY A 63 -0.09 -5.58 -14.75
C GLY A 63 0.74 -5.17 -13.54
N ASP A 64 1.21 -6.13 -12.76
CA ASP A 64 2.03 -5.89 -11.57
C ASP A 64 3.41 -5.29 -11.93
N THR A 65 4.01 -5.75 -13.03
CA THR A 65 5.27 -5.18 -13.53
C THR A 65 5.07 -3.74 -13.99
N ALA A 66 3.97 -3.44 -14.66
CA ALA A 66 3.64 -2.07 -15.04
C ALA A 66 3.51 -1.17 -13.80
N MET A 67 2.80 -1.63 -12.75
CA MET A 67 2.65 -0.91 -11.49
C MET A 67 3.97 -0.76 -10.73
N PHE A 68 4.82 -1.80 -10.74
CA PHE A 68 6.18 -1.74 -10.19
C PHE A 68 7.02 -0.66 -10.87
N LEU A 69 7.04 -0.65 -12.22
CA LEU A 69 7.78 0.34 -13.00
C LEU A 69 7.22 1.75 -12.79
N MET A 70 5.90 1.90 -12.79
CA MET A 70 5.27 3.17 -12.46
C MET A 70 5.69 3.65 -11.06
N GLY A 71 5.66 2.78 -10.05
CA GLY A 71 6.15 3.10 -8.70
C GLY A 71 7.62 3.52 -8.69
N ARG A 72 8.46 2.86 -9.47
CA ARG A 72 9.89 3.15 -9.57
C ARG A 72 10.19 4.53 -10.20
N TYR A 73 9.45 4.91 -11.25
CA TYR A 73 9.66 6.19 -11.95
C TYR A 73 8.92 7.36 -11.31
N THR A 74 7.70 7.15 -10.84
CA THR A 74 6.86 8.21 -10.24
C THR A 74 7.06 8.34 -8.73
N GLY A 75 7.71 7.36 -8.12
CA GLY A 75 7.95 7.33 -6.68
C GLY A 75 6.65 7.33 -5.88
N TRP A 76 6.67 8.04 -4.76
CA TRP A 76 5.57 8.08 -3.79
C TRP A 76 4.31 8.83 -4.27
N TRP A 77 4.39 9.55 -5.40
CA TRP A 77 3.24 10.25 -5.98
C TRP A 77 2.12 9.28 -6.41
N LEU A 78 2.50 8.16 -7.05
CA LEU A 78 1.55 7.13 -7.45
C LEU A 78 0.84 6.52 -6.23
N LEU A 79 1.58 6.18 -5.18
CA LEU A 79 1.00 5.68 -3.93
C LEU A 79 0.06 6.70 -3.30
N GLY A 80 0.39 7.99 -3.38
CA GLY A 80 -0.47 9.07 -2.94
C GLY A 80 -1.80 9.13 -3.69
N ILE A 81 -1.81 8.86 -5.01
CA ILE A 81 -3.04 8.79 -5.81
C ILE A 81 -3.86 7.55 -5.45
N LEU A 82 -3.24 6.38 -5.43
CA LEU A 82 -3.92 5.11 -5.11
C LEU A 82 -4.54 5.17 -3.71
N CYS A 83 -3.84 5.76 -2.75
CA CYS A 83 -4.38 5.93 -1.40
C CYS A 83 -5.44 7.03 -1.28
N ARG A 84 -5.58 7.96 -2.26
CA ARG A 84 -6.69 8.93 -2.28
C ARG A 84 -8.05 8.26 -2.44
N ILE A 85 -8.11 7.12 -3.09
CA ILE A 85 -9.33 6.32 -3.25
C ILE A 85 -9.68 5.63 -1.91
N SER A 86 -8.70 5.43 -1.04
CA SER A 86 -8.92 4.93 0.33
C SER A 86 -9.49 6.03 1.21
N LEU A 87 -10.47 5.69 2.05
CA LEU A 87 -11.08 6.61 3.02
C LEU A 87 -10.08 7.17 4.05
N ASN A 88 -8.89 6.56 4.16
CA ASN A 88 -7.82 6.97 5.05
C ASN A 88 -6.44 6.89 4.35
N PRO A 89 -6.11 7.86 3.47
CA PRO A 89 -4.89 7.83 2.64
C PRO A 89 -3.60 7.70 3.45
N GLU A 90 -3.54 8.36 4.61
CA GLU A 90 -2.36 8.37 5.48
C GLU A 90 -2.11 7.00 6.12
N SER A 91 -3.17 6.36 6.62
CA SER A 91 -3.09 5.01 7.19
C SER A 91 -2.76 3.95 6.13
N CYS A 92 -3.23 4.15 4.90
CA CYS A 92 -2.98 3.26 3.76
C CYS A 92 -1.48 3.20 3.43
N ILE A 93 -0.85 4.35 3.19
CA ILE A 93 0.59 4.43 2.85
C ILE A 93 1.44 3.89 4.00
N LEU A 94 1.15 4.32 5.24
CA LEU A 94 1.95 3.95 6.40
C LEU A 94 1.86 2.47 6.74
N ARG A 95 0.66 1.88 6.70
CA ARG A 95 0.48 0.44 6.95
C ARG A 95 1.15 -0.40 5.87
N SER A 96 1.03 0.00 4.61
CA SER A 96 1.67 -0.71 3.50
C SER A 96 3.19 -0.63 3.60
N ALA A 97 3.75 0.55 3.85
CA ALA A 97 5.18 0.73 4.02
C ALA A 97 5.73 0.01 5.26
N ASP A 98 5.06 0.11 6.42
CA ASP A 98 5.47 -0.56 7.65
C ASP A 98 5.41 -2.09 7.52
N SER A 99 4.36 -2.61 6.89
CA SER A 99 4.23 -4.05 6.61
C SER A 99 5.32 -4.54 5.66
N PHE A 100 5.65 -3.75 4.64
CA PHE A 100 6.74 -4.06 3.71
C PHE A 100 8.11 -4.04 4.38
N TYR A 101 8.36 -3.05 5.26
CA TYR A 101 9.60 -2.97 6.05
C TYR A 101 9.79 -4.15 6.99
N ARG A 102 8.72 -4.61 7.64
CA ARG A 102 8.80 -5.69 8.63
C ARG A 102 8.86 -7.07 8.01
N ARG A 103 8.12 -7.32 6.94
CA ARG A 103 7.91 -8.65 6.36
C ARG A 103 8.59 -8.86 5.01
N GLY A 104 9.10 -7.80 4.38
CA GLY A 104 9.91 -7.84 3.17
C GLY A 104 9.35 -8.75 2.07
N ARG A 105 10.15 -9.75 1.71
CA ARG A 105 9.84 -10.68 0.62
C ARG A 105 8.55 -11.49 0.84
N THR A 106 8.28 -11.92 2.06
CA THR A 106 7.09 -12.72 2.39
C THR A 106 5.80 -11.94 2.14
N LEU A 107 5.82 -10.63 2.35
CA LEU A 107 4.65 -9.80 2.11
C LEU A 107 4.24 -9.78 0.64
N LEU A 108 5.19 -9.74 -0.31
CA LEU A 108 4.89 -9.76 -1.75
C LEU A 108 4.14 -11.02 -2.16
N VAL A 109 4.54 -12.18 -1.66
CA VAL A 109 3.86 -13.46 -1.94
C VAL A 109 2.45 -13.48 -1.35
N MET A 110 2.30 -13.00 -0.11
CA MET A 110 1.00 -13.02 0.58
C MET A 110 0.09 -11.84 0.21
N ALA A 111 0.64 -10.79 -0.39
CA ALA A 111 -0.09 -9.58 -0.74
C ALA A 111 -1.32 -9.84 -1.62
N LYS A 112 -1.23 -10.83 -2.52
CA LYS A 112 -2.32 -11.21 -3.43
C LYS A 112 -3.60 -11.65 -2.70
N PHE A 113 -3.47 -12.19 -1.49
CA PHE A 113 -4.61 -12.66 -0.68
C PHE A 113 -5.20 -11.56 0.22
N ILE A 114 -4.55 -10.40 0.32
CA ILE A 114 -4.98 -9.34 1.23
C ILE A 114 -5.50 -8.15 0.41
N PRO A 115 -6.84 -7.91 0.42
CA PRO A 115 -7.42 -6.78 -0.31
C PRO A 115 -6.78 -5.45 0.10
N GLY A 116 -6.44 -4.63 -0.90
CA GLY A 116 -5.78 -3.33 -0.71
C GLY A 116 -4.26 -3.40 -0.54
N ILE A 117 -3.69 -4.48 -0.03
CA ILE A 117 -2.23 -4.68 -0.07
C ILE A 117 -1.81 -5.19 -1.45
N ASN A 118 -2.62 -6.03 -2.07
CA ASN A 118 -2.40 -6.54 -3.43
C ASN A 118 -2.04 -5.42 -4.41
N THR A 119 -2.85 -4.38 -4.48
CA THR A 119 -2.66 -3.26 -5.42
C THR A 119 -1.53 -2.30 -5.03
N MET A 120 -1.14 -2.28 -3.74
CA MET A 120 -0.10 -1.39 -3.23
C MET A 120 1.30 -2.01 -3.21
N ALA A 121 1.39 -3.34 -3.15
CA ALA A 121 2.67 -4.03 -3.02
C ALA A 121 3.61 -3.84 -4.23
N PRO A 122 3.16 -3.98 -5.51
CA PRO A 122 4.01 -3.76 -6.68
C PRO A 122 4.58 -2.34 -6.77
N PRO A 123 3.76 -1.24 -6.73
CA PRO A 123 4.29 0.11 -6.80
C PRO A 123 5.16 0.46 -5.60
N LEU A 124 4.87 -0.07 -4.41
CA LEU A 124 5.69 0.12 -3.23
C LEU A 124 7.08 -0.53 -3.39
N ALA A 125 7.14 -1.76 -3.89
CA ALA A 125 8.40 -2.43 -4.20
C ALA A 125 9.23 -1.64 -5.23
N GLY A 126 8.58 -1.04 -6.23
CA GLY A 126 9.21 -0.15 -7.20
C GLY A 126 9.77 1.12 -6.56
N CYS A 127 8.99 1.81 -5.72
CA CYS A 127 9.41 3.01 -4.99
C CYS A 127 10.62 2.76 -4.06
N MET A 128 10.71 1.55 -3.51
CA MET A 128 11.81 1.15 -2.63
C MET A 128 13.05 0.65 -3.38
N ASN A 129 13.12 0.84 -4.68
CA ASN A 129 14.25 0.43 -5.53
C ASN A 129 14.60 -1.07 -5.46
N MET A 130 13.60 -1.93 -5.23
CA MET A 130 13.80 -3.38 -5.26
C MET A 130 14.28 -3.82 -6.65
N ARG A 131 15.19 -4.81 -6.72
CA ARG A 131 15.66 -5.37 -7.99
C ARG A 131 14.49 -6.02 -8.75
N LEU A 132 14.35 -5.70 -10.04
CA LEU A 132 13.25 -6.20 -10.87
C LEU A 132 13.17 -7.74 -10.87
N LEU A 133 14.29 -8.44 -10.99
CA LEU A 133 14.32 -9.90 -10.98
C LEU A 133 13.87 -10.50 -9.65
N SER A 134 14.23 -9.88 -8.52
CA SER A 134 13.77 -10.30 -7.19
C SER A 134 12.28 -10.06 -7.03
N PHE A 135 11.76 -8.93 -7.54
CA PHE A 135 10.32 -8.64 -7.56
C PHE A 135 9.58 -9.68 -8.41
N LEU A 136 10.01 -9.91 -9.67
CA LEU A 136 9.36 -10.86 -10.58
C LEU A 136 9.32 -12.28 -10.01
N GLY A 137 10.38 -12.75 -9.36
CA GLY A 137 10.41 -14.08 -8.75
C GLY A 137 9.40 -14.23 -7.61
N LEU A 138 9.28 -13.23 -6.74
CA LEU A 138 8.34 -13.23 -5.63
C LEU A 138 6.90 -13.02 -6.09
N ASP A 139 6.68 -12.15 -7.05
CA ASP A 139 5.37 -11.87 -7.62
C ASP A 139 4.86 -13.07 -8.42
N LEU A 140 5.73 -13.74 -9.20
CA LEU A 140 5.42 -15.00 -9.87
C LEU A 140 4.95 -16.07 -8.88
N ALA A 141 5.66 -16.24 -7.76
CA ALA A 141 5.27 -17.22 -6.74
C ALA A 141 3.92 -16.86 -6.10
N GLY A 142 3.71 -15.59 -5.76
CA GLY A 142 2.45 -15.10 -5.19
C GLY A 142 1.28 -15.20 -6.17
N ALA A 143 1.48 -14.79 -7.42
CA ALA A 143 0.49 -14.86 -8.49
C ALA A 143 0.11 -16.31 -8.83
N ALA A 144 1.10 -17.20 -8.95
CA ALA A 144 0.85 -18.61 -9.20
C ALA A 144 0.04 -19.25 -8.08
N LEU A 145 0.42 -18.99 -6.81
CA LEU A 145 -0.31 -19.50 -5.64
C LEU A 145 -1.76 -18.98 -5.63
N TYR A 146 -1.97 -17.69 -5.88
CA TYR A 146 -3.28 -17.06 -5.92
C TYR A 146 -4.16 -17.65 -7.03
N ILE A 147 -3.63 -17.71 -8.25
CA ILE A 147 -4.36 -18.22 -9.42
C ILE A 147 -4.71 -19.69 -9.24
N VAL A 148 -3.75 -20.52 -8.84
CA VAL A 148 -3.98 -21.96 -8.64
C VAL A 148 -4.99 -22.19 -7.51
N ALA A 149 -4.92 -21.42 -6.41
CA ALA A 149 -5.86 -21.54 -5.31
C ALA A 149 -7.31 -21.25 -5.75
N PHE A 150 -7.55 -20.07 -6.33
CA PHE A 150 -8.92 -19.68 -6.71
C PHE A 150 -9.44 -20.46 -7.91
N PHE A 151 -8.63 -20.71 -8.92
CA PHE A 151 -8.99 -21.56 -10.05
C PHE A 151 -9.25 -23.01 -9.61
N GLY A 152 -8.38 -23.57 -8.76
CA GLY A 152 -8.52 -24.92 -8.21
C GLY A 152 -9.77 -25.09 -7.36
N ILE A 153 -10.10 -24.12 -6.50
CA ILE A 153 -11.37 -24.11 -5.76
C ILE A 153 -12.54 -24.11 -6.73
N GLY A 154 -12.53 -23.25 -7.75
CA GLY A 154 -13.57 -23.20 -8.77
C GLY A 154 -13.72 -24.52 -9.52
N PHE A 155 -12.59 -25.17 -9.85
CA PHE A 155 -12.55 -26.44 -10.57
C PHE A 155 -13.13 -27.59 -9.72
N VAL A 156 -12.69 -27.73 -8.46
CA VAL A 156 -13.12 -28.79 -7.54
C VAL A 156 -14.58 -28.65 -7.12
N PHE A 157 -15.01 -27.41 -6.87
CA PHE A 157 -16.37 -27.11 -6.42
C PHE A 157 -17.33 -26.70 -7.55
N SER A 158 -17.05 -27.10 -8.81
CA SER A 158 -17.86 -26.75 -9.97
C SER A 158 -19.34 -27.13 -9.81
N ASP A 159 -19.64 -28.30 -9.26
CA ASP A 159 -21.02 -28.79 -9.03
C ASP A 159 -21.73 -28.01 -7.92
N ALA A 160 -21.02 -27.68 -6.85
CA ALA A 160 -21.55 -26.86 -5.78
C ALA A 160 -21.83 -25.42 -6.24
N LEU A 161 -20.96 -24.84 -7.08
CA LEU A 161 -21.19 -23.55 -7.70
C LEU A 161 -22.44 -23.55 -8.60
N GLU A 162 -22.72 -24.66 -9.29
CA GLU A 162 -23.95 -24.81 -10.08
C GLU A 162 -25.18 -24.95 -9.19
N ALA A 163 -25.09 -25.74 -8.12
CA ALA A 163 -26.18 -25.85 -7.15
C ALA A 163 -26.52 -24.48 -6.52
N VAL A 164 -25.50 -23.68 -6.19
CA VAL A 164 -25.64 -22.28 -5.73
C VAL A 164 -26.29 -21.41 -6.79
N THR A 165 -25.86 -21.51 -8.06
CA THR A 165 -26.46 -20.70 -9.14
C THR A 165 -27.89 -21.11 -9.48
N ARG A 166 -28.25 -22.38 -9.37
CA ARG A 166 -29.65 -22.84 -9.48
C ARG A 166 -30.50 -22.43 -8.28
N GLY A 167 -29.94 -22.45 -7.06
CA GLY A 167 -30.59 -21.95 -5.85
C GLY A 167 -30.69 -20.42 -5.76
N TYR A 168 -29.98 -19.69 -6.61
CA TYR A 168 -29.89 -18.22 -6.56
C TYR A 168 -31.24 -17.50 -6.75
N GLN A 169 -32.19 -18.10 -7.48
CA GLN A 169 -33.55 -17.55 -7.60
C GLN A 169 -34.32 -17.60 -6.26
N LEU A 170 -34.03 -18.56 -5.41
CA LEU A 170 -34.66 -18.69 -4.08
C LEU A 170 -33.87 -17.88 -3.01
N PHE A 171 -32.53 -17.86 -3.11
CA PHE A 171 -31.63 -17.22 -2.15
C PHE A 171 -31.17 -15.80 -2.55
N GLY A 172 -31.43 -15.36 -3.76
CA GLY A 172 -30.93 -14.09 -4.29
C GLY A 172 -31.33 -12.86 -3.46
N ARG A 173 -32.52 -12.90 -2.86
CA ARG A 173 -32.96 -11.87 -1.92
C ARG A 173 -32.14 -11.85 -0.63
N ILE A 174 -31.86 -13.02 -0.04
CA ILE A 174 -31.12 -13.16 1.21
C ILE A 174 -29.65 -12.79 0.99
N THR A 175 -29.03 -13.27 -0.09
CA THR A 175 -27.64 -12.93 -0.46
C THR A 175 -27.50 -11.44 -0.79
N GLY A 176 -28.48 -10.86 -1.48
CA GLY A 176 -28.51 -9.40 -1.74
C GLY A 176 -28.56 -8.60 -0.42
N TRP A 177 -29.39 -8.99 0.52
CA TRP A 177 -29.43 -8.33 1.84
C TRP A 177 -28.17 -8.53 2.66
N ILE A 178 -27.52 -9.70 2.58
CA ILE A 178 -26.22 -9.94 3.23
C ILE A 178 -25.14 -9.04 2.64
N VAL A 179 -25.06 -8.91 1.31
CA VAL A 179 -24.09 -8.01 0.65
C VAL A 179 -24.35 -6.55 1.01
N VAL A 180 -25.60 -6.12 1.04
CA VAL A 180 -25.98 -4.76 1.47
C VAL A 180 -25.64 -4.54 2.94
N ALA A 181 -25.92 -5.50 3.82
CA ALA A 181 -25.60 -5.41 5.24
C ALA A 181 -24.08 -5.38 5.50
N LEU A 182 -23.30 -6.20 4.79
CA LEU A 182 -21.84 -6.18 4.86
C LEU A 182 -21.26 -4.86 4.32
N GLY A 183 -21.81 -4.34 3.22
CA GLY A 183 -21.43 -3.05 2.66
C GLY A 183 -21.76 -1.88 3.60
N ALA A 184 -22.95 -1.90 4.19
CA ALA A 184 -23.37 -0.90 5.18
C ALA A 184 -22.53 -1.00 6.47
N GLY A 185 -22.26 -2.21 6.95
CA GLY A 185 -21.39 -2.46 8.10
C GLY A 185 -19.96 -1.97 7.85
N TYR A 186 -19.43 -2.22 6.67
CA TYR A 186 -18.12 -1.71 6.25
C TYR A 186 -18.11 -0.17 6.18
N ALA A 187 -19.13 0.45 5.58
CA ALA A 187 -19.27 1.91 5.54
C ALA A 187 -19.37 2.51 6.95
N ALA A 188 -20.19 1.92 7.82
CA ALA A 188 -20.31 2.36 9.21
C ALA A 188 -19.00 2.23 9.97
N PHE A 189 -18.27 1.13 9.78
CA PHE A 189 -16.93 0.93 10.36
C PHE A 189 -15.93 1.98 9.87
N GLN A 190 -15.97 2.34 8.60
CA GLN A 190 -15.12 3.37 8.03
C GLN A 190 -15.47 4.77 8.55
N VAL A 191 -16.75 5.09 8.69
CA VAL A 191 -17.20 6.33 9.31
C VAL A 191 -16.78 6.40 10.77
N TRP A 192 -16.92 5.29 11.51
CA TRP A 192 -16.46 5.22 12.90
C TRP A 192 -14.94 5.43 13.03
N LEU A 193 -14.15 4.81 12.15
CA LEU A 193 -12.70 5.05 12.10
C LEU A 193 -12.38 6.52 11.81
N TRP A 194 -13.10 7.14 10.88
CA TRP A 194 -12.93 8.55 10.53
C TRP A 194 -13.27 9.50 11.69
N ILE A 195 -14.38 9.25 12.40
CA ILE A 195 -14.76 10.00 13.60
C ILE A 195 -13.68 9.84 14.68
N ARG A 196 -13.24 8.60 14.95
CA ARG A 196 -12.20 8.30 15.93
C ARG A 196 -10.85 8.97 15.61
N GLU A 197 -10.53 9.17 14.33
CA GLU A 197 -9.30 9.88 13.97
C GLU A 197 -9.40 11.38 14.15
N ARG A 198 -10.59 11.97 14.01
CA ARG A 198 -10.82 13.41 14.28
C ARG A 198 -10.67 13.78 15.76
N THR A 199 -10.85 12.84 16.67
CA THR A 199 -10.71 13.07 18.12
C THR A 199 -9.26 12.94 18.61
N LYS A 200 -8.30 12.61 17.74
CA LYS A 200 -6.89 12.54 18.13
C LYS A 200 -6.30 13.93 18.31
N ALA A 201 -5.34 14.04 19.25
CA ALA A 201 -4.67 15.29 19.59
C ALA A 201 -4.17 16.04 18.33
N VAL A 202 -4.44 17.33 18.29
CA VAL A 202 -4.00 18.22 17.21
C VAL A 202 -2.48 18.35 17.28
N VAL A 203 -1.81 18.00 16.19
CA VAL A 203 -0.37 18.17 16.07
C VAL A 203 -0.09 19.59 15.55
N PRO A 204 0.73 20.40 16.23
CA PRO A 204 1.08 21.74 15.75
C PRO A 204 1.98 21.64 14.53
N PHE A 205 1.72 22.54 13.56
CA PHE A 205 2.54 22.69 12.37
C PHE A 205 3.33 24.00 12.45
N ALA A 206 4.61 23.94 12.05
CA ALA A 206 5.46 25.11 11.90
C ALA A 206 5.76 25.36 10.42
N ILE A 207 5.83 26.61 9.99
CA ILE A 207 6.31 26.95 8.66
C ILE A 207 7.84 26.78 8.61
N PRO A 208 8.43 26.47 7.44
CA PRO A 208 9.86 26.20 7.32
C PRO A 208 10.75 27.33 7.86
N THR A 209 10.39 28.58 7.62
CA THR A 209 11.15 29.75 8.10
C THR A 209 11.11 29.91 9.62
N GLU A 210 9.97 29.67 10.24
CA GLU A 210 9.82 29.66 11.69
C GLU A 210 10.66 28.57 12.35
N ALA A 211 10.59 27.35 11.77
CA ALA A 211 11.40 26.21 12.23
C ALA A 211 12.91 26.51 12.08
N ALA A 212 13.33 27.16 10.98
CA ALA A 212 14.72 27.53 10.77
C ALA A 212 15.24 28.52 11.83
N ASN A 213 14.44 29.52 12.20
CA ASN A 213 14.78 30.46 13.26
C ASN A 213 14.88 29.77 14.63
N ALA A 214 13.96 28.87 14.94
CA ALA A 214 13.99 28.10 16.18
C ALA A 214 15.22 27.16 16.24
N ILE A 215 15.61 26.54 15.12
CA ILE A 215 16.80 25.70 15.02
C ILE A 215 18.08 26.56 15.22
N ALA A 216 18.13 27.75 14.65
CA ALA A 216 19.22 28.70 14.88
C ALA A 216 19.36 29.12 16.37
N SER A 217 18.24 29.07 17.09
CA SER A 217 18.19 29.32 18.55
C SER A 217 18.40 28.06 19.41
N GLY A 218 18.82 26.93 18.81
CA GLY A 218 19.17 25.69 19.49
C GLY A 218 18.09 24.60 19.54
N ALA A 219 16.94 24.80 18.88
CA ALA A 219 15.93 23.74 18.78
C ALA A 219 16.42 22.55 17.93
N ARG A 220 16.03 21.35 18.30
CA ARG A 220 16.44 20.12 17.57
C ARG A 220 15.46 19.79 16.46
N ILE A 221 16.00 19.31 15.34
CA ILE A 221 15.25 18.85 14.19
C ILE A 221 15.52 17.38 13.91
N TYR A 222 14.45 16.63 13.60
CA TYR A 222 14.51 15.19 13.38
C TYR A 222 13.97 14.80 12.02
N ASP A 223 14.73 13.97 11.33
CA ASP A 223 14.33 13.33 10.09
C ASP A 223 13.61 12.01 10.39
N VAL A 224 12.30 11.99 10.17
CA VAL A 224 11.47 10.82 10.39
C VAL A 224 11.00 10.18 9.08
N ARG A 225 11.76 10.33 7.99
CA ARG A 225 11.42 9.68 6.72
C ARG A 225 11.49 8.17 6.87
N SER A 226 10.45 7.48 6.44
CA SER A 226 10.45 6.02 6.28
C SER A 226 11.11 5.60 4.97
N HIS A 227 11.20 6.53 3.99
CA HIS A 227 11.70 6.32 2.64
C HIS A 227 12.44 7.57 2.16
N GLY A 228 13.14 7.44 1.04
CA GLY A 228 13.93 8.54 0.48
C GLY A 228 15.31 8.74 1.14
N TYR A 229 15.58 7.97 2.19
CA TYR A 229 16.91 7.87 2.79
C TYR A 229 17.78 6.82 2.06
N PHE A 230 17.16 5.96 1.26
CA PHE A 230 17.82 4.89 0.51
C PHE A 230 18.46 5.35 -0.80
N ASP A 231 18.23 6.60 -1.20
CA ASP A 231 18.86 7.16 -2.38
C ASP A 231 20.29 7.59 -2.02
N PRO A 232 21.33 7.14 -2.75
CA PRO A 232 22.71 7.59 -2.56
C PRO A 232 22.91 9.12 -2.70
N LYS A 233 21.95 9.80 -3.37
CA LYS A 233 21.91 11.25 -3.51
C LYS A 233 20.92 11.93 -2.56
N ALA A 234 20.48 11.22 -1.52
CA ALA A 234 19.51 11.77 -0.57
C ALA A 234 20.06 13.01 0.12
N LYS A 235 19.22 14.05 0.21
CA LYS A 235 19.50 15.27 0.96
C LYS A 235 18.69 15.28 2.23
N ARG A 236 19.21 15.91 3.29
CA ARG A 236 18.50 16.15 4.54
C ARG A 236 18.56 17.63 4.94
N ILE A 237 17.72 18.07 5.84
CA ILE A 237 17.84 19.40 6.43
C ILE A 237 19.13 19.44 7.25
N ARG A 238 19.92 20.48 7.05
CA ARG A 238 21.22 20.61 7.72
C ARG A 238 21.10 20.54 9.24
N GLY A 239 21.92 19.69 9.85
CA GLY A 239 21.92 19.46 11.30
C GLY A 239 20.78 18.59 11.82
N SER A 240 19.94 18.01 10.93
CA SER A 240 18.89 17.09 11.37
C SER A 240 19.47 15.74 11.84
N ARG A 241 18.87 15.19 12.90
CA ARG A 241 19.17 13.85 13.37
C ARG A 241 18.19 12.83 12.84
N ARG A 242 18.66 11.65 12.51
CA ARG A 242 17.80 10.55 12.07
C ARG A 242 17.03 9.99 13.25
N LEU A 243 15.70 9.91 13.12
CA LEU A 243 14.83 9.19 14.05
C LEU A 243 14.05 8.13 13.29
N ASN A 244 14.25 6.86 13.62
CA ASN A 244 13.55 5.78 12.95
C ASN A 244 12.05 5.79 13.33
N PRO A 245 11.13 6.07 12.39
CA PRO A 245 9.72 6.20 12.70
C PRO A 245 9.06 4.90 13.17
N ASN A 246 9.70 3.76 12.95
CA ASN A 246 9.18 2.44 13.32
C ASN A 246 9.80 1.90 14.63
N ALA A 247 10.79 2.59 15.18
CA ALA A 247 11.50 2.18 16.38
C ALA A 247 11.50 3.25 17.49
N ILE A 248 10.53 4.16 17.48
CA ILE A 248 10.42 5.27 18.44
C ILE A 248 10.31 4.77 19.90
N HIS A 249 9.66 3.62 20.10
CA HIS A 249 9.55 3.00 21.43
C HIS A 249 10.89 2.43 21.95
N ARG A 250 11.84 2.17 21.04
CA ARG A 250 13.15 1.59 21.32
C ARG A 250 14.30 2.59 21.17
N SER A 251 13.99 3.83 20.75
CA SER A 251 15.02 4.84 20.58
C SER A 251 15.46 5.36 21.96
N ASN A 252 16.76 5.29 22.22
CA ASN A 252 17.39 5.93 23.41
C ASN A 252 17.64 7.44 23.15
N GLU A 253 16.97 8.04 22.18
CA GLU A 253 17.13 9.45 21.84
C GLU A 253 16.57 10.31 22.99
N GLU A 254 17.42 11.08 23.59
CA GLU A 254 17.05 12.07 24.61
C GLU A 254 16.47 13.31 23.96
N PHE A 255 15.19 13.53 24.16
CA PHE A 255 14.54 14.77 23.72
C PHE A 255 14.79 15.88 24.74
N PRO A 256 15.15 17.09 24.29
CA PRO A 256 15.40 18.19 25.20
C PRO A 256 14.13 18.57 25.97
N VAL A 257 14.23 18.54 27.28
CA VAL A 257 13.13 18.91 28.16
C VAL A 257 12.84 20.41 27.99
N GLY A 258 11.56 20.74 27.77
CA GLY A 258 11.14 22.13 27.65
C GLY A 258 11.29 22.77 26.26
N GLN A 259 12.00 22.17 25.34
CA GLN A 259 12.14 22.65 23.95
C GLN A 259 11.17 21.94 23.02
N VAL A 260 10.88 22.57 21.86
CA VAL A 260 10.08 21.97 20.80
C VAL A 260 10.99 21.17 19.88
N ALA A 261 10.66 19.89 19.66
CA ALA A 261 11.33 19.05 18.69
C ALA A 261 10.62 19.17 17.32
N TYR A 262 11.35 19.59 16.29
CA TYR A 262 10.81 19.76 14.95
C TYR A 262 10.98 18.48 14.15
N LEU A 263 9.87 18.01 13.55
CA LEU A 263 9.85 16.77 12.77
C LEU A 263 9.57 17.05 11.31
N TYR A 264 10.25 16.34 10.41
CA TYR A 264 9.93 16.42 8.99
C TYR A 264 10.04 15.06 8.28
N CYS A 265 9.29 14.91 7.20
CA CYS A 265 9.38 13.78 6.28
C CYS A 265 9.21 14.25 4.82
N THR A 266 9.13 13.30 3.90
CA THR A 266 8.84 13.56 2.48
C THR A 266 7.48 13.00 2.04
N CYS A 267 6.68 12.50 3.00
CA CYS A 267 5.38 11.89 2.75
C CYS A 267 4.34 12.93 2.34
N VAL A 268 3.29 12.46 1.65
CA VAL A 268 2.11 13.27 1.35
C VAL A 268 1.43 13.67 2.66
N ARG A 269 1.14 14.98 2.81
CA ARG A 269 0.52 15.56 4.02
C ARG A 269 1.28 15.26 5.33
N GLU A 270 2.60 15.11 5.26
CA GLU A 270 3.48 14.88 6.43
C GLU A 270 3.05 13.71 7.32
N ALA A 271 2.41 12.68 6.75
CA ALA A 271 1.76 11.59 7.48
C ALA A 271 2.68 10.90 8.49
N THR A 272 3.94 10.61 8.11
CA THR A 272 4.91 9.99 9.03
C THR A 272 5.27 10.93 10.18
N SER A 273 5.51 12.21 9.88
CA SER A 273 5.84 13.22 10.91
C SER A 273 4.70 13.43 11.89
N VAL A 274 3.45 13.46 11.40
CA VAL A 274 2.24 13.59 12.23
C VAL A 274 2.07 12.36 13.14
N ARG A 275 2.30 11.15 12.62
CA ARG A 275 2.23 9.94 13.44
C ARG A 275 3.27 9.96 14.56
N VAL A 276 4.54 10.23 14.21
CA VAL A 276 5.63 10.30 15.17
C VAL A 276 5.39 11.41 16.20
N ALA A 277 4.90 12.56 15.75
CA ALA A 277 4.55 13.66 16.65
C ALA A 277 3.52 13.26 17.70
N ARG A 278 2.46 12.54 17.29
CA ARG A 278 1.44 12.04 18.23
C ARG A 278 2.03 11.06 19.25
N GLU A 279 2.90 10.15 18.81
CA GLU A 279 3.57 9.21 19.71
C GLU A 279 4.47 9.93 20.73
N LEU A 280 5.20 10.96 20.29
CA LEU A 280 6.04 11.78 21.17
C LEU A 280 5.21 12.66 22.13
N GLN A 281 4.10 13.22 21.66
CA GLN A 281 3.16 13.97 22.52
C GLN A 281 2.59 13.09 23.64
N GLN A 282 2.28 11.82 23.36
CA GLN A 282 1.84 10.86 24.40
C GLN A 282 2.91 10.61 25.47
N LYS A 283 4.19 10.82 25.14
CA LYS A 283 5.32 10.76 26.07
C LYS A 283 5.61 12.11 26.74
N GLY A 284 4.76 13.13 26.55
CA GLY A 284 4.92 14.46 27.13
C GLY A 284 5.93 15.36 26.42
N ILE A 285 6.42 14.97 25.22
CA ILE A 285 7.40 15.74 24.46
C ILE A 285 6.69 16.77 23.60
N ARG A 286 7.12 18.03 23.66
CA ARG A 286 6.61 19.10 22.79
C ARG A 286 7.19 18.95 21.40
N VAL A 287 6.32 18.83 20.40
CA VAL A 287 6.71 18.60 19.02
C VAL A 287 5.93 19.50 18.07
N ALA A 288 6.56 19.83 16.94
CA ALA A 288 5.92 20.51 15.81
C ALA A 288 6.34 19.84 14.50
N VAL A 289 5.42 19.75 13.55
CA VAL A 289 5.68 19.19 12.23
C VAL A 289 5.98 20.31 11.24
N ILE A 290 7.07 20.20 10.49
CA ILE A 290 7.43 21.19 9.46
C ILE A 290 6.50 21.01 8.26
N ARG A 291 5.71 22.06 7.96
CA ARG A 291 4.77 22.07 6.83
C ARG A 291 5.50 21.94 5.50
N GLY A 292 5.05 21.01 4.66
CA GLY A 292 5.70 20.68 3.39
C GLY A 292 6.94 19.78 3.55
N GLY A 293 7.35 19.47 4.80
CA GLY A 293 8.50 18.63 5.10
C GLY A 293 9.77 19.10 4.41
N LEU A 294 10.59 18.16 3.92
CA LEU A 294 11.84 18.48 3.19
C LEU A 294 11.57 19.29 1.91
N ARG A 295 10.47 19.02 1.20
CA ARG A 295 10.12 19.78 -0.02
C ARG A 295 9.78 21.24 0.28
N GLY A 296 9.00 21.49 1.33
CA GLY A 296 8.68 22.82 1.79
C GLY A 296 9.92 23.60 2.22
N TRP A 297 10.84 22.93 2.92
CA TRP A 297 12.12 23.48 3.35
C TRP A 297 12.99 23.90 2.16
N THR A 298 13.15 23.01 1.17
CA THR A 298 13.93 23.27 -0.03
C THR A 298 13.30 24.38 -0.89
N LYS A 299 11.95 24.41 -0.99
CA LYS A 299 11.24 25.46 -1.72
C LYS A 299 11.40 26.84 -1.06
N ALA A 300 11.59 26.86 0.25
CA ALA A 300 11.89 28.11 1.00
C ALA A 300 13.37 28.54 0.87
N GLY A 301 14.20 27.84 0.10
CA GLY A 301 15.62 28.17 -0.09
C GLY A 301 16.52 27.92 1.11
N LEU A 302 16.04 27.13 2.09
CA LEU A 302 16.73 26.86 3.33
C LEU A 302 17.82 25.77 3.18
N PRO A 303 18.86 25.77 4.02
CA PRO A 303 20.04 24.93 3.84
C PRO A 303 19.75 23.44 4.01
N VAL A 304 20.26 22.65 3.07
CA VAL A 304 20.23 21.19 3.08
C VAL A 304 21.64 20.64 2.94
N GLU A 305 21.87 19.42 3.44
CA GLU A 305 23.14 18.71 3.31
C GLU A 305 22.91 17.30 2.72
N ALA A 306 23.95 16.67 2.20
CA ALA A 306 23.89 15.27 1.79
C ALA A 306 23.76 14.37 3.03
N VAL A 307 23.01 13.26 2.90
CA VAL A 307 22.97 12.23 3.96
C VAL A 307 24.35 11.53 4.00
N PRO A 308 24.95 11.35 5.18
CA PRO A 308 26.23 10.63 5.30
C PRO A 308 26.13 9.22 4.75
N ALA A 309 27.16 8.79 3.99
CA ALA A 309 27.18 7.45 3.38
C ALA A 309 27.10 6.32 4.42
N GLU A 310 27.62 6.53 5.61
CA GLU A 310 27.57 5.60 6.73
C GLU A 310 26.13 5.38 7.22
N GLU A 311 25.32 6.42 7.28
CA GLU A 311 23.90 6.31 7.64
C GLU A 311 23.10 5.58 6.57
N ILE A 312 23.44 5.77 5.28
CA ILE A 312 22.83 5.06 4.16
C ILE A 312 23.20 3.57 4.20
N ALA A 313 24.48 3.27 4.46
CA ALA A 313 24.98 1.89 4.55
C ALA A 313 24.41 1.10 5.72
N ALA A 314 24.06 1.77 6.82
CA ALA A 314 23.44 1.15 8.00
C ALA A 314 21.94 0.83 7.81
N LEU A 315 21.32 1.26 6.70
CA LEU A 315 19.91 0.98 6.41
C LEU A 315 19.75 -0.46 5.86
N PRO A 316 18.63 -1.13 6.14
CA PRO A 316 18.40 -2.46 5.61
C PRO A 316 18.36 -2.42 4.08
N VAL A 317 19.27 -3.16 3.46
CA VAL A 317 19.35 -3.30 2.00
C VAL A 317 18.35 -4.36 1.56
N PHE A 318 17.38 -3.97 0.78
CA PHE A 318 16.49 -4.91 0.10
C PHE A 318 17.20 -5.41 -1.17
N GLY A 319 17.98 -6.50 -1.00
CA GLY A 319 18.62 -7.21 -2.08
C GLY A 319 17.71 -8.17 -2.82
#